data_58e301d341871c30d7d7550467c3d9f6
#
_entry.id   58e301d341871c30d7d7550467c3d9f6
#
_cell.length_a   1.000
_cell.length_b   1.000
_cell.length_c   1.000
_cell.angle_alpha   90.00
_cell.angle_beta   90.00
_cell.angle_gamma   90.00
#
_symmetry.space_group_name_H-M   'P 1'
#
loop_
_entity.id
_entity.type
_entity.pdbx_description
1 polymer ?
#
loop_
_entity_poly.entity_id
_entity_poly.type
_entity_poly.pdbx_seq_one_letter_code
_entity_poly.pdbx_strand_id
1 'polypeptide(L)'
;MKELYAALAAFQADLPKIAKGETATVPTKSGGSYSYSYADLTDVSAVILPALAKHGLAFTARPMILIPEVGEHVVPEALSGRMVLSYALTHESGQSLRGVYPLPANGTAQDLGGALTY
;
A
#
# COMPACT_ATOMS: atom_id res chain seq x y z
N MET A 1 16.52 -8.68 11.34
CA MET A 1 15.34 -7.75 11.29
C MET A 1 15.31 -6.74 12.43
N LYS A 2 16.29 -6.79 13.28
CA LYS A 2 16.35 -5.90 14.47
C LYS A 2 16.34 -4.42 14.09
N GLU A 3 17.16 -4.03 13.13
CA GLU A 3 17.30 -2.63 12.72
C GLU A 3 16.03 -2.12 12.03
N LEU A 4 15.41 -2.95 11.20
CA LEU A 4 14.17 -2.60 10.54
C LEU A 4 13.04 -2.42 11.55
N TYR A 5 12.91 -3.35 12.49
CA TYR A 5 11.86 -3.27 13.52
C TYR A 5 12.05 -2.07 14.44
N ALA A 6 13.29 -1.76 14.79
CA ALA A 6 13.59 -0.57 15.59
C ALA A 6 13.21 0.71 14.84
N ALA A 7 13.54 0.78 13.56
CA ALA A 7 13.17 1.92 12.72
C ALA A 7 11.67 2.05 12.56
N LEU A 8 10.97 0.91 12.38
CA LEU A 8 9.52 0.89 12.26
C LEU A 8 8.84 1.36 13.54
N ALA A 9 9.34 0.91 14.69
CA ALA A 9 8.81 1.35 15.99
C ALA A 9 9.02 2.85 16.19
N ALA A 10 10.20 3.37 15.83
CA ALA A 10 10.50 4.80 15.90
C ALA A 10 9.59 5.61 14.96
N PHE A 11 9.35 5.11 13.75
CA PHE A 11 8.44 5.73 12.82
C PHE A 11 7.01 5.79 13.37
N GLN A 12 6.53 4.70 13.96
CA GLN A 12 5.19 4.64 14.54
C GLN A 12 5.03 5.60 15.72
N ALA A 13 6.06 5.76 16.52
CA ALA A 13 6.05 6.70 17.64
C ALA A 13 6.02 8.16 17.17
N ASP A 14 6.58 8.42 16.00
CA ASP A 14 6.68 9.75 15.39
C ASP A 14 5.68 9.90 14.22
N LEU A 15 4.63 9.09 14.21
CA LEU A 15 3.67 9.06 13.10
C LEU A 15 3.01 10.41 12.91
N PRO A 16 3.17 11.03 11.72
CA PRO A 16 2.59 12.35 11.47
C PRO A 16 1.08 12.27 11.28
N LYS A 17 0.42 13.39 11.58
CA LYS A 17 -1.01 13.51 11.33
C LYS A 17 -1.24 13.84 9.86
N ILE A 18 -2.17 13.12 9.23
CA ILE A 18 -2.51 13.32 7.83
C ILE A 18 -3.78 14.16 7.75
N ALA A 19 -3.70 15.29 7.07
CA ALA A 19 -4.86 16.14 6.83
C ALA A 19 -5.75 15.53 5.75
N LYS A 20 -7.07 15.62 5.94
CA LYS A 20 -8.06 15.17 4.95
C LYS A 20 -8.27 16.30 3.94
N GLY A 21 -7.53 16.28 2.83
CA GLY A 21 -7.52 17.31 1.81
C GLY A 21 -8.64 17.23 0.79
N GLU A 22 -9.34 16.10 0.73
CA GLU A 22 -10.35 15.85 -0.28
C GLU A 22 -11.76 15.75 0.33
N THR A 23 -12.78 16.02 -0.50
CA THR A 23 -14.18 15.91 -0.08
C THR A 23 -14.95 15.05 -1.09
N ALA A 24 -15.71 14.11 -0.58
CA ALA A 24 -16.62 13.29 -1.39
C ALA A 24 -18.07 13.62 -1.02
N THR A 25 -18.92 13.66 -2.02
CA THR A 25 -20.36 13.85 -1.85
C THR A 25 -21.07 12.57 -2.27
N VAL A 26 -21.91 12.03 -1.37
CA VAL A 26 -22.60 10.78 -1.59
C VAL A 26 -24.10 11.04 -1.62
N PRO A 27 -24.84 10.69 -2.71
CA PRO A 27 -26.29 10.82 -2.73
C PRO A 27 -26.94 9.81 -1.79
N THR A 28 -28.03 10.23 -1.16
CA THR A 28 -28.80 9.38 -0.27
C THR A 28 -30.08 8.90 -0.95
N LYS A 29 -30.67 7.81 -0.42
CA LYS A 29 -31.92 7.25 -0.94
C LYS A 29 -33.12 8.20 -0.80
N SER A 30 -33.05 9.15 0.11
CA SER A 30 -34.12 10.14 0.35
C SER A 30 -34.03 11.35 -0.58
N GLY A 31 -33.11 11.35 -1.55
CA GLY A 31 -32.95 12.45 -2.51
C GLY A 31 -32.01 13.56 -2.04
N GLY A 32 -31.49 13.46 -0.83
CA GLY A 32 -30.46 14.36 -0.33
C GLY A 32 -29.05 13.87 -0.64
N SER A 33 -28.08 14.53 -0.05
CA SER A 33 -26.68 14.12 -0.15
C SER A 33 -25.97 14.46 1.15
N TYR A 34 -24.85 13.76 1.38
CA TYR A 34 -23.94 14.12 2.47
C TYR A 34 -22.52 14.20 1.93
N SER A 35 -21.69 14.98 2.62
CA SER A 35 -20.29 15.13 2.26
C SER A 35 -19.40 14.66 3.41
N TYR A 36 -18.26 14.09 3.08
CA TYR A 36 -17.24 13.75 4.07
C TYR A 36 -15.86 14.10 3.51
N SER A 37 -14.93 14.37 4.43
CA SER A 37 -13.54 14.65 4.07
C SER A 37 -12.70 13.39 4.22
N TYR A 38 -11.74 13.21 3.32
CA TYR A 38 -10.83 12.08 3.34
C TYR A 38 -9.44 12.51 2.85
N ALA A 39 -8.44 11.69 3.18
CA ALA A 39 -7.10 11.83 2.64
C ALA A 39 -6.95 10.87 1.44
N ASP A 40 -6.56 11.39 0.29
CA ASP A 40 -6.29 10.56 -0.88
C ASP A 40 -4.84 10.03 -0.87
N LEU A 41 -4.47 9.26 -1.88
CA LEU A 41 -3.13 8.69 -1.99
C LEU A 41 -2.06 9.79 -2.01
N THR A 42 -2.31 10.90 -2.67
CA THR A 42 -1.38 12.03 -2.71
C THR A 42 -1.19 12.63 -1.34
N ASP A 43 -2.29 12.85 -0.58
CA ASP A 43 -2.22 13.39 0.78
C ASP A 43 -1.42 12.47 1.70
N VAL A 44 -1.68 11.17 1.64
CA VAL A 44 -0.97 10.17 2.45
C VAL A 44 0.50 10.12 2.08
N SER A 45 0.81 10.02 0.78
CA SER A 45 2.19 9.88 0.30
C SER A 45 3.03 11.11 0.63
N ALA A 46 2.45 12.31 0.51
CA ALA A 46 3.17 13.56 0.80
C ALA A 46 3.65 13.65 2.25
N VAL A 47 2.96 12.96 3.17
CA VAL A 47 3.29 12.98 4.60
C VAL A 47 4.08 11.74 5.01
N ILE A 48 3.65 10.56 4.55
CA ILE A 48 4.21 9.28 5.03
C ILE A 48 5.58 9.00 4.42
N LEU A 49 5.77 9.25 3.12
CA LEU A 49 7.05 8.91 2.47
C LEU A 49 8.24 9.68 3.05
N PRO A 50 8.16 11.01 3.26
CA PRO A 50 9.25 11.72 3.94
C PRO A 50 9.46 11.25 5.38
N ALA A 51 8.40 10.93 6.09
CA ALA A 51 8.49 10.43 7.47
C ALA A 51 9.18 9.06 7.53
N LEU A 52 8.87 8.16 6.58
CA LEU A 52 9.57 6.88 6.46
C LEU A 52 11.06 7.11 6.17
N ALA A 53 11.38 7.98 5.23
CA ALA A 53 12.76 8.28 4.85
C ALA A 53 13.57 8.82 6.04
N LYS A 54 12.96 9.60 6.89
CA LYS A 54 13.59 10.12 8.12
C LYS A 54 14.07 9.00 9.03
N HIS A 55 13.41 7.86 9.01
CA HIS A 55 13.76 6.69 9.82
C HIS A 55 14.52 5.62 9.01
N GLY A 56 15.02 5.97 7.82
CA GLY A 56 15.78 5.06 6.98
C GLY A 56 14.93 3.98 6.33
N LEU A 57 13.63 4.23 6.16
CA LEU A 57 12.69 3.28 5.59
C LEU A 57 12.21 3.75 4.21
N ALA A 58 12.03 2.81 3.31
CA ALA A 58 11.46 3.04 1.99
C ALA A 58 10.36 2.02 1.73
N PHE A 59 9.27 2.48 1.14
CA PHE A 59 8.16 1.62 0.73
C PHE A 59 8.13 1.51 -0.79
N THR A 60 8.00 0.28 -1.29
CA THR A 60 7.87 0.02 -2.73
C THR A 60 6.69 -0.90 -2.98
N ALA A 61 6.04 -0.72 -4.12
CA ALA A 61 4.93 -1.57 -4.54
C ALA A 61 5.00 -1.75 -6.06
N ARG A 62 4.90 -2.99 -6.53
CA ARG A 62 4.98 -3.34 -7.94
C ARG A 62 3.93 -4.38 -8.31
N PRO A 63 3.12 -4.15 -9.36
CA PRO A 63 2.33 -5.23 -9.94
C PRO A 63 3.25 -6.28 -10.55
N MET A 64 2.94 -7.55 -10.32
CA MET A 64 3.68 -8.65 -10.92
C MET A 64 2.80 -9.89 -11.02
N ILE A 65 3.20 -10.84 -11.86
CA ILE A 65 2.56 -12.15 -11.96
C ILE A 65 3.42 -13.13 -11.16
N LEU A 66 2.78 -13.85 -10.22
CA LEU A 66 3.47 -14.88 -9.47
C LEU A 66 3.68 -16.11 -10.34
N ILE A 67 4.93 -16.53 -10.45
CA ILE A 67 5.32 -17.72 -11.18
C ILE A 67 5.74 -18.79 -10.16
N PRO A 68 5.21 -20.02 -10.25
CA PRO A 68 5.61 -21.10 -9.33
C PRO A 68 7.11 -21.37 -9.44
N GLU A 69 7.73 -21.77 -8.34
CA GLU A 69 9.11 -22.24 -8.28
C GLU A 69 10.17 -21.21 -8.70
N VAL A 70 9.89 -19.92 -8.58
CA VAL A 70 10.89 -18.88 -8.84
C VAL A 70 11.49 -18.42 -7.52
N GLY A 71 12.80 -18.61 -7.37
CA GLY A 71 13.55 -18.16 -6.23
C GLY A 71 13.33 -19.00 -4.97
N GLU A 72 13.63 -18.38 -3.83
CA GLU A 72 13.57 -19.04 -2.52
C GLU A 72 12.17 -19.06 -1.91
N HIS A 73 11.19 -18.48 -2.59
CA HIS A 73 9.85 -18.34 -2.06
C HIS A 73 8.91 -19.39 -2.63
N VAL A 74 8.20 -20.07 -1.73
CA VAL A 74 7.11 -20.94 -2.12
C VAL A 74 5.89 -20.09 -2.42
N VAL A 75 5.40 -20.15 -3.65
CA VAL A 75 4.20 -19.44 -4.05
C VAL A 75 2.99 -20.33 -3.74
N PRO A 76 2.02 -19.86 -2.94
CA PRO A 76 0.79 -20.61 -2.74
C PRO A 76 0.11 -20.91 -4.08
N GLU A 77 -0.37 -22.14 -4.25
CA GLU A 77 -0.99 -22.56 -5.50
C GLU A 77 -2.13 -21.64 -5.93
N ALA A 78 -2.93 -21.18 -4.97
CA ALA A 78 -4.04 -20.27 -5.23
C ALA A 78 -3.60 -18.94 -5.84
N LEU A 79 -2.36 -18.52 -5.64
CA LEU A 79 -1.82 -17.25 -6.16
C LEU A 79 -0.94 -17.45 -7.39
N SER A 80 -0.62 -18.69 -7.74
CA SER A 80 0.22 -19.00 -8.89
C SER A 80 -0.44 -18.55 -10.20
N GLY A 81 0.30 -17.83 -11.03
CA GLY A 81 -0.20 -17.31 -12.30
C GLY A 81 -1.12 -16.10 -12.17
N ARG A 82 -1.41 -15.62 -10.96
CA ARG A 82 -2.25 -14.47 -10.72
C ARG A 82 -1.43 -13.19 -10.66
N MET A 83 -2.06 -12.09 -11.07
CA MET A 83 -1.48 -10.77 -10.86
C MET A 83 -1.61 -10.37 -9.39
N VAL A 84 -0.52 -9.91 -8.83
CA VAL A 84 -0.47 -9.46 -7.43
C VAL A 84 0.24 -8.11 -7.36
N LEU A 85 -0.01 -7.39 -6.27
CA LEU A 85 0.80 -6.24 -5.90
C LEU A 85 1.86 -6.74 -4.93
N SER A 86 3.12 -6.73 -5.36
CA SER A 86 4.25 -7.04 -4.49
C SER A 86 4.69 -5.78 -3.78
N TYR A 87 4.71 -5.78 -2.46
CA TYR A 87 5.13 -4.62 -1.70
C TYR A 87 6.24 -4.97 -0.73
N ALA A 88 7.04 -3.98 -0.40
CA ALA A 88 8.14 -4.13 0.52
C ALA A 88 8.35 -2.85 1.33
N LEU A 89 8.64 -3.04 2.61
CA LEU A 89 9.17 -2.01 3.48
C LEU A 89 10.63 -2.35 3.73
N THR A 90 11.54 -1.52 3.24
CA THR A 90 12.97 -1.77 3.28
C THR A 90 13.67 -0.76 4.16
N HIS A 91 14.59 -1.24 4.99
CA HIS A 91 15.43 -0.40 5.83
C HIS A 91 16.80 -0.22 5.18
N GLU A 92 17.48 0.88 5.50
CA GLU A 92 18.80 1.20 4.98
C GLU A 92 19.86 0.13 5.29
N SER A 93 19.62 -0.71 6.30
CA SER A 93 20.50 -1.87 6.61
C SER A 93 20.41 -2.99 5.59
N GLY A 94 19.46 -2.93 4.65
CA GLY A 94 19.18 -3.99 3.70
C GLY A 94 18.10 -4.96 4.13
N GLN A 95 17.59 -4.82 5.35
CA GLN A 95 16.50 -5.65 5.85
C GLN A 95 15.18 -5.22 5.22
N SER A 96 14.30 -6.17 4.94
CA SER A 96 13.01 -5.90 4.30
C SER A 96 11.89 -6.74 4.89
N LEU A 97 10.70 -6.13 4.97
CA LEU A 97 9.44 -6.83 5.16
C LEU A 97 8.71 -6.82 3.83
N ARG A 98 8.33 -8.00 3.35
CA ARG A 98 7.71 -8.15 2.04
C ARG A 98 6.35 -8.82 2.15
N GLY A 99 5.48 -8.50 1.21
CA GLY A 99 4.19 -9.13 1.11
C GLY A 99 3.63 -9.03 -0.29
N VAL A 100 2.54 -9.74 -0.53
CA VAL A 100 1.82 -9.70 -1.79
C VAL A 100 0.33 -9.50 -1.51
N TYR A 101 -0.31 -8.76 -2.39
CA TYR A 101 -1.75 -8.53 -2.33
C TYR A 101 -2.34 -8.96 -3.67
N PRO A 102 -3.30 -9.91 -3.67
CA PRO A 102 -3.92 -10.36 -4.91
C PRO A 102 -4.70 -9.23 -5.57
N LEU A 103 -4.49 -9.04 -6.86
CA LEU A 103 -5.24 -8.07 -7.65
C LEU A 103 -6.44 -8.75 -8.33
N PRO A 104 -7.46 -7.98 -8.74
CA PRO A 104 -8.61 -8.57 -9.42
C PRO A 104 -8.18 -9.36 -10.66
N ALA A 105 -8.63 -10.62 -10.75
CA ALA A 105 -8.32 -11.49 -11.88
C ALA A 105 -9.12 -11.11 -13.13
N ASN A 106 -10.32 -10.58 -12.92
CA ASN A 106 -11.26 -10.14 -13.95
C ASN A 106 -11.69 -8.71 -13.65
N GLY A 107 -11.96 -7.94 -14.71
CA GLY A 107 -12.42 -6.58 -14.54
C GLY A 107 -11.85 -5.66 -15.62
N THR A 108 -12.26 -4.42 -15.57
CA THR A 108 -11.79 -3.39 -16.48
C THR A 108 -10.43 -2.85 -16.02
N ALA A 109 -9.76 -2.11 -16.90
CA ALA A 109 -8.55 -1.39 -16.53
C ALA A 109 -8.81 -0.41 -15.37
N GLN A 110 -10.01 0.15 -15.30
CA GLN A 110 -10.41 1.04 -14.21
C GLN A 110 -10.49 0.31 -12.87
N ASP A 111 -11.03 -0.92 -12.88
CA ASP A 111 -11.08 -1.74 -11.65
C ASP A 111 -9.68 -2.06 -11.14
N LEU A 112 -8.76 -2.41 -12.06
CA LEU A 112 -7.38 -2.66 -11.72
C LEU A 112 -6.70 -1.39 -11.19
N GLY A 113 -6.93 -0.26 -11.83
CA GLY A 113 -6.41 1.02 -11.38
C GLY A 113 -6.89 1.38 -9.99
N GLY A 114 -8.17 1.16 -9.71
CA GLY A 114 -8.75 1.37 -8.38
C GLY A 114 -8.10 0.48 -7.34
N ALA A 115 -7.89 -0.80 -7.64
CA ALA A 115 -7.24 -1.72 -6.71
C ALA A 115 -5.79 -1.33 -6.43
N LEU A 116 -5.07 -0.80 -7.41
CA LEU A 116 -3.70 -0.35 -7.24
C LEU A 116 -3.59 0.96 -6.44
N THR A 117 -4.62 1.78 -6.48
CA THR A 117 -4.66 3.06 -5.76
C THR A 117 -5.14 2.89 -4.31
N TYR A 118 -6.11 2.06 -4.10
CA TYR A 118 -6.75 1.83 -2.81
C TYR A 118 -6.56 0.39 -2.34
#